data_0da404512400aa397c0c8339119e7ac3
#
_entry.id   0da404512400aa397c0c8339119e7ac3
#
_cell.length_a   1.000
_cell.length_b   1.000
_cell.length_c   1.000
_cell.angle_alpha   90.00
_cell.angle_beta   90.00
_cell.angle_gamma   90.00
#
_symmetry.space_group_name_H-M   'P 1'
#
loop_
_entity.id
_entity.type
_entity.pdbx_description
1 polymer ?
#
loop_
_entity_poly.entity_id
_entity_poly.type
_entity_poly.pdbx_seq_one_letter_code
_entity_poly.pdbx_strand_id
1 'polypeptide(L)'
;MEQLNVAIADDNERILDMLEEVINMDKELHVVGKAKNGEEMYRIIKNKQPDVVLLDLIMPKMDGLTVMDHVSHDKTMMKQPYFIVVTAVGQERITEDAFNKGANYYIMKPFNNEVLLD
;
A
#
# COMPACT_ATOMS: atom_id res chain seq x y z
N MET A 1 1.02 2.13 -24.23
CA MET A 1 0.93 1.14 -23.14
C MET A 1 0.42 1.83 -21.88
N GLU A 2 -0.57 1.23 -21.25
CA GLU A 2 -1.16 1.82 -20.06
C GLU A 2 -0.25 1.69 -18.86
N GLN A 3 -0.20 2.74 -18.06
CA GLN A 3 0.51 2.71 -16.78
C GLN A 3 -0.37 2.06 -15.74
N LEU A 4 0.26 1.38 -14.77
CA LEU A 4 -0.42 0.93 -13.57
C LEU A 4 -0.40 2.05 -12.55
N ASN A 5 -1.56 2.35 -11.99
CA ASN A 5 -1.70 3.38 -10.98
C ASN A 5 -1.47 2.78 -9.59
N VAL A 6 -0.57 3.38 -8.83
CA VAL A 6 -0.14 2.88 -7.54
C VAL A 6 -0.45 3.92 -6.45
N ALA A 7 -1.06 3.47 -5.36
CA ALA A 7 -1.24 4.29 -4.18
C ALA A 7 -0.37 3.72 -3.06
N ILE A 8 0.28 4.59 -2.30
CA ILE A 8 1.17 4.16 -1.23
C ILE A 8 0.80 4.80 0.10
N ALA A 9 0.91 4.03 1.18
CA ALA A 9 0.60 4.50 2.52
C ALA A 9 1.64 4.03 3.53
N ASP A 10 2.17 4.98 4.29
CA ASP A 10 3.09 4.73 5.39
C ASP A 10 3.10 6.00 6.24
N ASP A 11 3.13 5.87 7.55
CA ASP A 11 3.13 7.04 8.44
C ASP A 11 4.50 7.73 8.47
N ASN A 12 5.52 7.12 7.91
CA ASN A 12 6.86 7.71 7.81
C ASN A 12 7.01 8.39 6.45
N GLU A 13 7.09 9.72 6.47
CA GLU A 13 7.17 10.53 5.26
C GLU A 13 8.41 10.20 4.41
N ARG A 14 9.53 9.89 5.06
CA ARG A 14 10.76 9.56 4.34
C ARG A 14 10.60 8.25 3.55
N ILE A 15 9.87 7.29 4.11
CA ILE A 15 9.59 6.04 3.42
C ILE A 15 8.67 6.30 2.24
N LEU A 16 7.64 7.13 2.41
CA LEU A 16 6.75 7.49 1.31
C LEU A 16 7.52 8.13 0.15
N ASP A 17 8.38 9.08 0.45
CA ASP A 17 9.15 9.78 -0.58
C ASP A 17 10.09 8.82 -1.30
N MET A 18 10.73 7.92 -0.57
CA MET A 18 11.63 6.94 -1.13
C MET A 18 10.88 5.96 -2.05
N LEU A 19 9.74 5.47 -1.59
CA LEU A 19 8.93 4.56 -2.38
C LEU A 19 8.41 5.24 -3.65
N GLU A 20 7.97 6.47 -3.55
CA GLU A 20 7.51 7.22 -4.71
C GLU A 20 8.63 7.37 -5.75
N GLU A 21 9.82 7.72 -5.28
CA GLU A 21 10.97 7.89 -6.16
C GLU A 21 11.31 6.57 -6.88
N VAL A 22 11.35 5.48 -6.15
CA VAL A 22 11.67 4.17 -6.72
C VAL A 22 10.59 3.72 -7.72
N ILE A 23 9.33 3.87 -7.34
CA ILE A 23 8.23 3.47 -8.22
C ILE A 23 8.23 4.30 -9.51
N ASN A 24 8.46 5.60 -9.40
CA ASN A 24 8.44 6.48 -10.57
C ASN A 24 9.64 6.28 -11.50
N MET A 25 10.64 5.52 -11.08
CA MET A 25 11.74 5.13 -11.98
C MET A 25 11.26 4.17 -13.07
N ASP A 26 10.17 3.47 -12.84
CA ASP A 26 9.59 2.56 -13.83
C ASP A 26 8.49 3.32 -14.59
N LYS A 27 8.66 3.41 -15.90
CA LYS A 27 7.72 4.16 -16.74
C LYS A 27 6.34 3.54 -16.82
N GLU A 28 6.21 2.28 -16.46
CA GLU A 28 4.93 1.57 -16.48
C GLU A 28 4.14 1.78 -15.18
N LEU A 29 4.74 2.41 -14.18
CA LEU A 29 4.12 2.66 -12.89
C LEU A 29 3.96 4.16 -12.65
N HIS A 30 2.85 4.53 -12.01
CA HIS A 30 2.56 5.92 -11.70
C HIS A 30 1.93 6.03 -10.31
N VAL A 31 2.54 6.82 -9.44
CA VAL A 31 2.00 7.04 -8.09
C VAL A 31 0.88 8.07 -8.19
N VAL A 32 -0.35 7.65 -7.84
CA VAL A 32 -1.52 8.51 -7.90
C VAL A 32 -1.91 9.09 -6.55
N GLY A 33 -1.31 8.62 -5.47
CA GLY A 33 -1.59 9.16 -4.16
C GLY A 33 -0.67 8.61 -3.09
N LYS A 34 -0.43 9.43 -2.07
CA LYS A 34 0.36 9.07 -0.89
C LYS A 34 -0.46 9.40 0.34
N ALA A 35 -0.43 8.53 1.34
CA ALA A 35 -1.17 8.73 2.58
C ALA A 35 -0.29 8.40 3.77
N LYS A 36 -0.51 9.11 4.88
CA LYS A 36 0.21 8.89 6.14
C LYS A 36 -0.62 8.13 7.17
N ASN A 37 -1.87 7.87 6.86
CA ASN A 37 -2.76 7.12 7.75
C ASN A 37 -3.82 6.42 6.92
N GLY A 38 -4.53 5.51 7.56
CA GLY A 38 -5.49 4.67 6.87
C GLY A 38 -6.72 5.42 6.35
N GLU A 39 -7.15 6.47 7.06
CA GLU A 39 -8.31 7.25 6.61
C GLU A 39 -8.03 7.93 5.28
N GLU A 40 -6.86 8.56 5.16
CA GLU A 40 -6.43 9.18 3.92
C GLU A 40 -6.30 8.13 2.81
N MET A 41 -5.72 6.98 3.16
CA MET A 41 -5.52 5.92 2.18
C MET A 41 -6.84 5.38 1.64
N TYR A 42 -7.80 5.15 2.51
CA TYR A 42 -9.11 4.67 2.07
C TYR A 42 -9.75 5.68 1.11
N ARG A 43 -9.67 6.97 1.40
CA ARG A 43 -10.19 8.00 0.51
C ARG A 43 -9.50 7.99 -0.85
N ILE A 44 -8.17 7.85 -0.86
CA ILE A 44 -7.41 7.79 -2.11
C ILE A 44 -7.82 6.56 -2.92
N ILE A 45 -7.93 5.40 -2.28
CA ILE A 45 -8.33 4.17 -2.95
C ILE A 45 -9.72 4.35 -3.58
N LYS A 46 -10.64 4.91 -2.82
CA LYS A 46 -12.01 5.10 -3.26
C LYS A 46 -12.11 6.07 -4.44
N ASN A 47 -11.38 7.18 -4.37
CA ASN A 47 -11.45 8.23 -5.38
C ASN A 47 -10.61 7.95 -6.62
N LYS A 48 -9.46 7.32 -6.45
CA LYS A 48 -8.52 7.10 -7.55
C LYS A 48 -8.61 5.70 -8.15
N GLN A 49 -9.20 4.75 -7.45
CA GLN A 49 -9.33 3.36 -7.90
C GLN A 49 -8.00 2.82 -8.45
N PRO A 50 -6.93 2.82 -7.62
CA PRO A 50 -5.62 2.39 -8.11
C PRO A 50 -5.59 0.90 -8.44
N ASP A 51 -4.65 0.52 -9.28
CA ASP A 51 -4.43 -0.87 -9.64
C ASP A 51 -3.69 -1.62 -8.54
N VAL A 52 -2.73 -0.94 -7.89
CA VAL A 52 -1.87 -1.52 -6.85
C VAL A 52 -1.88 -0.60 -5.64
N VAL A 53 -1.99 -1.17 -4.46
CA VAL A 53 -1.91 -0.45 -3.19
C VAL A 53 -0.74 -1.01 -2.39
N LEU A 54 0.21 -0.16 -2.04
CA LEU A 54 1.34 -0.50 -1.18
C LEU A 54 1.01 0.05 0.20
N LEU A 55 0.80 -0.82 1.18
CA LEU A 55 0.10 -0.48 2.41
C LEU A 55 0.86 -0.93 3.65
N ASP A 56 1.33 0.03 4.44
CA ASP A 56 1.88 -0.26 5.76
C ASP A 56 0.74 -0.76 6.65
N LEU A 57 0.96 -1.86 7.35
CA LEU A 57 -0.08 -2.43 8.21
C LEU A 57 -0.27 -1.66 9.51
N ILE A 58 0.78 -1.01 10.01
CA ILE A 58 0.72 -0.27 11.28
C ILE A 58 0.73 1.23 11.00
N MET A 59 -0.42 1.85 11.11
CA MET A 59 -0.57 3.29 10.88
C MET A 59 -1.55 3.89 11.90
N PRO A 60 -1.43 5.20 12.19
CA PRO A 60 -2.40 5.85 13.07
C PRO A 60 -3.76 5.99 12.41
N LYS A 61 -4.77 6.26 13.22
CA LYS A 61 -6.17 6.48 12.87
C LYS A 61 -6.87 5.24 12.35
N MET A 62 -6.39 4.67 11.26
CA MET A 62 -6.93 3.45 10.68
C MET A 62 -5.76 2.64 10.18
N ASP A 63 -5.58 1.43 10.71
CA ASP A 63 -4.45 0.59 10.30
C ASP A 63 -4.70 -0.07 8.94
N GLY A 64 -3.68 -0.74 8.42
CA GLY A 64 -3.76 -1.33 7.10
C GLY A 64 -4.79 -2.44 6.98
N LEU A 65 -4.95 -3.27 8.02
CA LEU A 65 -5.96 -4.33 8.01
C LEU A 65 -7.36 -3.76 7.89
N THR A 66 -7.62 -2.67 8.62
CA THR A 66 -8.91 -2.00 8.58
C THR A 66 -9.17 -1.39 7.21
N VAL A 67 -8.15 -0.78 6.60
CA VAL A 67 -8.27 -0.26 5.23
C VAL A 67 -8.68 -1.37 4.27
N MET A 68 -7.99 -2.51 4.32
CA MET A 68 -8.31 -3.65 3.45
C MET A 68 -9.73 -4.13 3.65
N ASP A 69 -10.16 -4.19 4.91
CA ASP A 69 -11.51 -4.63 5.26
C ASP A 69 -12.55 -3.69 4.68
N HIS A 70 -12.36 -2.38 4.84
CA HIS A 70 -13.27 -1.37 4.29
C HIS A 70 -13.33 -1.45 2.77
N VAL A 71 -12.19 -1.58 2.11
CA VAL A 71 -12.13 -1.64 0.65
C VAL A 71 -12.83 -2.89 0.14
N SER A 72 -12.65 -4.03 0.81
CA SER A 72 -13.26 -5.29 0.37
C SER A 72 -14.79 -5.27 0.47
N HIS A 73 -15.32 -4.44 1.34
CA HIS A 73 -16.77 -4.32 1.54
C HIS A 73 -17.37 -3.08 0.87
N ASP A 74 -16.57 -2.27 0.20
CA ASP A 74 -17.03 -1.05 -0.44
C ASP A 74 -17.60 -1.35 -1.82
N LYS A 75 -18.90 -1.22 -1.95
CA LYS A 75 -19.62 -1.55 -3.19
C LYS A 75 -19.37 -0.54 -4.31
N THR A 76 -18.76 0.61 -3.99
CA THR A 76 -18.42 1.61 -5.01
C THR A 76 -17.10 1.28 -5.72
N MET A 77 -16.34 0.29 -5.22
CA MET A 77 -15.12 -0.14 -5.88
C MET A 77 -15.45 -0.88 -7.18
N MET A 78 -14.91 -0.40 -8.29
CA MET A 78 -15.12 -1.03 -9.59
C MET A 78 -14.35 -2.34 -9.69
N LYS A 79 -13.19 -2.41 -9.00
CA LYS A 79 -12.40 -3.64 -8.90
C LYS A 79 -11.58 -3.55 -7.63
N GLN A 80 -11.20 -4.68 -7.09
CA GLN A 80 -10.32 -4.70 -5.92
C GLN A 80 -8.88 -4.49 -6.37
N PRO A 81 -8.13 -3.61 -5.70
CA PRO A 81 -6.72 -3.41 -6.06
C PRO A 81 -5.87 -4.60 -5.64
N TYR A 82 -4.69 -4.69 -6.23
CA TYR A 82 -3.68 -5.64 -5.81
C TYR A 82 -3.00 -5.06 -4.56
N PHE A 83 -3.10 -5.75 -3.43
CA PHE A 83 -2.54 -5.26 -2.17
C PHE A 83 -1.16 -5.85 -1.92
N ILE A 84 -0.18 -4.97 -1.75
CA ILE A 84 1.16 -5.33 -1.27
C ILE A 84 1.30 -4.70 0.11
N VAL A 85 1.40 -5.54 1.15
CA VAL A 85 1.48 -5.02 2.50
C VAL A 85 2.93 -4.85 2.92
N VAL A 86 3.21 -3.80 3.69
CA VAL A 86 4.54 -3.53 4.22
C VAL A 86 4.53 -3.92 5.69
N THR A 87 5.45 -4.78 6.07
CA THR A 87 5.47 -5.38 7.40
C THR A 87 6.89 -5.32 7.97
N ALA A 88 7.09 -5.75 9.21
CA ALA A 88 8.37 -5.74 9.87
C ALA A 88 8.57 -7.01 10.68
N VAL A 89 9.81 -7.25 11.09
CA VAL A 89 10.13 -8.35 11.99
C VAL A 89 9.28 -8.20 13.26
N GLY A 90 8.67 -9.28 13.69
CA GLY A 90 7.76 -9.26 14.84
C GLY A 90 6.29 -9.05 14.48
N GLN A 91 5.99 -8.83 13.20
CA GLN A 91 4.62 -8.59 12.74
C GLN A 91 4.06 -9.76 11.93
N GLU A 92 4.53 -10.98 12.21
CA GLU A 92 4.17 -12.16 11.42
C GLU A 92 2.67 -12.46 11.51
N ARG A 93 2.08 -12.32 12.70
CA ARG A 93 0.65 -12.58 12.88
C ARG A 93 -0.20 -11.58 12.11
N ILE A 94 0.15 -10.30 12.17
CA ILE A 94 -0.59 -9.26 11.45
C ILE A 94 -0.46 -9.49 9.95
N THR A 95 0.72 -9.90 9.49
CA THR A 95 0.95 -10.21 8.08
C THR A 95 0.09 -11.37 7.62
N GLU A 96 -0.02 -12.42 8.44
CA GLU A 96 -0.89 -13.54 8.15
C GLU A 96 -2.35 -13.10 8.07
N ASP A 97 -2.79 -12.25 9.01
CA ASP A 97 -4.14 -11.71 8.98
C ASP A 97 -4.39 -10.92 7.70
N ALA A 98 -3.38 -10.18 7.22
CA ALA A 98 -3.50 -9.42 5.97
C ALA A 98 -3.73 -10.37 4.78
N PHE A 99 -3.00 -11.48 4.72
CA PHE A 99 -3.21 -12.46 3.65
C PHE A 99 -4.60 -13.08 3.72
N ASN A 100 -5.11 -13.31 4.92
CA ASN A 100 -6.46 -13.82 5.10
C ASN A 100 -7.53 -12.81 4.65
N LYS A 101 -7.18 -11.52 4.61
CA LYS A 101 -8.08 -10.45 4.17
C LYS A 101 -7.86 -10.05 2.71
N GLY A 102 -6.99 -10.72 1.99
CA GLY A 102 -6.84 -10.48 0.57
C GLY A 102 -5.53 -9.85 0.12
N ALA A 103 -4.53 -9.75 1.00
CA ALA A 103 -3.22 -9.28 0.57
C ALA A 103 -2.62 -10.26 -0.44
N ASN A 104 -1.98 -9.72 -1.46
CA ASN A 104 -1.42 -10.52 -2.55
C ASN A 104 0.08 -10.77 -2.37
N TYR A 105 0.77 -9.85 -1.70
CA TYR A 105 2.20 -9.95 -1.52
C TYR A 105 2.61 -9.12 -0.31
N TYR A 106 3.85 -9.27 0.15
CA TYR A 106 4.37 -8.46 1.24
C TYR A 106 5.82 -8.06 0.99
N ILE A 107 6.21 -6.92 1.61
CA ILE A 107 7.58 -6.43 1.62
C ILE A 107 7.94 -6.19 3.07
N MET A 108 9.13 -6.62 3.49
CA MET A 108 9.53 -6.52 4.89
C MET A 108 10.44 -5.32 5.14
N LYS A 109 10.13 -4.55 6.19
CA LYS A 109 11.03 -3.52 6.72
C LYS A 109 12.06 -4.14 7.66
N PRO A 110 13.19 -3.49 7.88
CA PRO A 110 13.62 -2.28 7.21
C PRO A 110 14.16 -2.59 5.83
N PHE A 111 13.98 -1.64 4.91
CA PHE A 111 14.59 -1.73 3.61
C PHE A 111 15.41 -0.47 3.36
N ASN A 112 16.43 -0.60 2.54
CA ASN A 112 17.29 0.51 2.17
C ASN A 112 17.38 0.55 0.64
N ASN A 113 18.11 1.53 0.13
CA ASN A 113 18.23 1.68 -1.32
C ASN A 113 18.77 0.44 -2.00
N GLU A 114 19.66 -0.28 -1.36
CA GLU A 114 20.21 -1.51 -1.93
C GLU A 114 19.14 -2.58 -2.10
N VAL A 115 18.31 -2.75 -1.07
CA VAL A 115 17.24 -3.73 -1.11
C VAL A 115 16.21 -3.37 -2.18
N LEU A 116 15.85 -2.09 -2.26
CA LEU A 116 14.81 -1.64 -3.19
C LEU A 116 15.29 -1.64 -4.64
N LEU A 117 16.58 -1.42 -4.87
CA LEU A 117 17.13 -1.34 -6.23
C LEU A 117 17.59 -2.69 -6.76
N ASP A 118 17.82 -3.64 -5.87
CA ASP A 118 18.18 -4.99 -6.25
C ASP A 118 16.93 -5.78 -6.60
#